data_1ac47775857404c256c6ecc871168c63
#
_entry.id   1ac47775857404c256c6ecc871168c63
#
_cell.length_a   1.000
_cell.length_b   1.000
_cell.length_c   1.000
_cell.angle_alpha   90.00
_cell.angle_beta   90.00
_cell.angle_gamma   90.00
#
_symmetry.space_group_name_H-M   'P 1'
#
loop_
_entity.id
_entity.type
_entity.pdbx_description
1 polymer ?
#
loop_
_entity_poly.entity_id
_entity_poly.type
_entity_poly.pdbx_seq_one_letter_code
_entity_poly.pdbx_strand_id
1 'polypeptide(L)'
;MALLIEDYALVGDGRSAALIGRDGSVDWLCWPRFDASACFAALLGTREDHGHWRIAPAGAATTTRRYLDDTLVLETTHETPEGVVRVLDYMPVEDGTHLVRLVEGVRGRVAMRMDLVVRFDYGSAVPWVSRSENDDLRAIAGPNKLVLRTRAALKGVGQSTVSDFTIEEGRSTAFVLSYGLSHEEDPPPIEPRKVLSGTVDYWRSWCRRCRGGTPWDSVLTRSLLTLKALIYRPTGGIVAAPTTSLPEEIGGVRNWDYRFCWLRDSTFTLLALMDAGYIDEARAWRDWLTRAVAGSPAQAHILYGIAGERLLPEIELDWLPGYEGSRPVRVGNAAAQQFQLDVYGELFDALYQAHQRGMRADESGVRVGRALLDHLERVWREPDEGIWEVRGGRKHFVHSKVMAWVAFDRAIKFYEEHVSDNEPTAGDEASVARWRATRDEIHREVCDKGFDKERNSFVQFYGSKDLDASLLLIAHMGFLPQDDPRVVGTVEAIGRDLMHDGFVLRYDTSGQSTDGLPAGEGAFLPCSFWYADNLIGLGRCEEARALIERLLALCNDVGLLAEEYDPVRKRQVGNFPQAFSHVALVNTLLNFSRAVGPAKERGGDPDAAAEQAGERPVMLAQAAQGAAS
;
A
#
# COMPACT_ATOMS: atom_id res chain seq x y z
N MET A 1 11.17 -17.88 -16.14
CA MET A 1 10.49 -17.83 -14.84
C MET A 1 10.66 -16.43 -14.27
N ALA A 2 9.68 -15.90 -13.56
CA ALA A 2 9.79 -14.65 -12.82
C ALA A 2 10.94 -14.73 -11.80
N LEU A 3 11.48 -13.57 -11.40
CA LEU A 3 12.43 -13.45 -10.29
C LEU A 3 11.72 -13.60 -8.95
N LEU A 4 12.46 -13.65 -7.85
CA LEU A 4 11.86 -13.54 -6.51
C LEU A 4 11.14 -12.19 -6.37
N ILE A 5 10.08 -12.13 -5.55
CA ILE A 5 9.30 -10.90 -5.35
C ILE A 5 10.20 -9.77 -4.84
N GLU A 6 11.10 -10.07 -3.93
CA GLU A 6 12.10 -9.14 -3.38
C GLU A 6 13.17 -8.68 -4.39
N ASP A 7 13.26 -9.30 -5.56
CA ASP A 7 14.16 -8.87 -6.62
C ASP A 7 13.58 -7.76 -7.51
N TYR A 8 12.35 -7.35 -7.29
CA TYR A 8 11.74 -6.25 -8.03
C TYR A 8 11.88 -4.91 -7.35
N ALA A 9 11.94 -3.84 -8.16
CA ALA A 9 11.85 -2.44 -7.77
C ALA A 9 10.65 -1.79 -8.46
N LEU A 10 10.05 -0.78 -7.83
CA LEU A 10 8.91 -0.04 -8.32
C LEU A 10 9.35 1.28 -8.97
N VAL A 11 8.86 1.60 -10.15
CA VAL A 11 8.84 2.97 -10.69
C VAL A 11 7.41 3.35 -11.02
N GLY A 12 7.02 4.61 -10.82
CA GLY A 12 5.63 5.03 -11.02
C GLY A 12 5.50 6.53 -11.26
N ASP A 13 4.35 6.94 -11.84
CA ASP A 13 4.02 8.32 -12.19
C ASP A 13 2.78 8.86 -11.45
N GLY A 14 2.22 8.08 -10.52
CA GLY A 14 0.95 8.37 -9.86
C GLY A 14 -0.28 8.09 -10.74
N ARG A 15 -0.13 7.36 -11.84
CA ARG A 15 -1.22 6.82 -12.66
C ARG A 15 -1.13 5.31 -12.77
N SER A 16 0.09 4.82 -12.85
CA SER A 16 0.44 3.41 -12.90
C SER A 16 1.83 3.20 -12.33
N ALA A 17 2.28 1.93 -12.32
CA ALA A 17 3.60 1.56 -11.89
C ALA A 17 4.12 0.36 -12.69
N ALA A 18 5.45 0.32 -12.87
CA ALA A 18 6.16 -0.80 -13.44
C ALA A 18 7.04 -1.49 -12.37
N LEU A 19 7.12 -2.82 -12.41
CA LEU A 19 8.06 -3.60 -11.62
C LEU A 19 9.25 -4.01 -12.47
N ILE A 20 10.44 -3.64 -12.00
CA ILE A 20 11.72 -3.84 -12.70
C ILE A 20 12.57 -4.81 -11.90
N GLY A 21 12.85 -5.95 -12.48
CA GLY A 21 13.68 -7.00 -11.90
C GLY A 21 15.15 -6.61 -11.84
N ARG A 22 15.90 -7.23 -10.92
CA ARG A 22 17.35 -7.06 -10.76
C ARG A 22 18.14 -7.38 -12.04
N ASP A 23 17.59 -8.19 -12.92
CA ASP A 23 18.17 -8.54 -14.24
C ASP A 23 17.85 -7.51 -15.35
N GLY A 24 17.22 -6.39 -14.99
CA GLY A 24 16.87 -5.30 -15.90
C GLY A 24 15.60 -5.56 -16.73
N SER A 25 14.75 -6.51 -16.35
CA SER A 25 13.47 -6.78 -17.03
C SER A 25 12.31 -6.07 -16.33
N VAL A 26 11.46 -5.39 -17.11
CA VAL A 26 10.11 -4.96 -16.69
C VAL A 26 9.20 -6.16 -16.92
N ASP A 27 8.76 -6.81 -15.85
CA ASP A 27 7.95 -8.02 -15.90
C ASP A 27 6.47 -7.77 -15.51
N TRP A 28 6.15 -6.55 -15.04
CA TRP A 28 4.79 -6.12 -14.72
C TRP A 28 4.58 -4.66 -15.08
N LEU A 29 3.53 -4.39 -15.85
CA LEU A 29 3.06 -3.03 -16.18
C LEU A 29 1.61 -3.07 -16.64
N CYS A 30 0.75 -2.33 -15.94
CA CYS A 30 -0.64 -2.06 -16.33
C CYS A 30 -0.75 -0.64 -16.88
N TRP A 31 -1.30 -0.46 -18.05
CA TRP A 31 -1.53 0.86 -18.66
C TRP A 31 -2.92 0.99 -19.25
N PRO A 32 -3.56 2.21 -19.16
CA PRO A 32 -3.00 3.50 -18.69
C PRO A 32 -3.10 3.73 -17.16
N ARG A 33 -3.74 2.84 -16.41
CA ARG A 33 -4.00 2.98 -14.96
C ARG A 33 -3.60 1.71 -14.22
N PHE A 34 -3.51 1.79 -12.87
CA PHE A 34 -3.16 0.63 -12.03
C PHE A 34 -4.06 -0.59 -12.27
N ASP A 35 -5.39 -0.36 -12.38
CA ASP A 35 -6.42 -1.39 -12.53
C ASP A 35 -6.73 -1.77 -13.99
N ALA A 36 -6.00 -1.19 -14.96
CA ALA A 36 -6.09 -1.59 -16.36
C ALA A 36 -5.46 -2.97 -16.60
N SER A 37 -5.77 -3.57 -17.75
CA SER A 37 -5.11 -4.81 -18.17
C SER A 37 -3.62 -4.61 -18.36
N ALA A 38 -2.82 -5.63 -17.97
CA ALA A 38 -1.37 -5.57 -18.10
C ALA A 38 -0.94 -5.68 -19.57
N CYS A 39 0.07 -4.89 -19.97
CA CYS A 39 0.79 -5.02 -21.23
C CYS A 39 2.12 -5.79 -21.07
N PHE A 40 2.59 -5.95 -19.82
CA PHE A 40 3.63 -6.89 -19.42
C PHE A 40 3.13 -7.63 -18.18
N ALA A 41 3.07 -8.96 -18.26
CA ALA A 41 2.59 -9.84 -17.21
C ALA A 41 3.49 -11.08 -17.01
N ALA A 42 4.77 -11.01 -17.41
CA ALA A 42 5.73 -12.07 -17.18
C ALA A 42 5.90 -12.44 -15.70
N LEU A 43 5.59 -11.51 -14.79
CA LEU A 43 5.55 -11.74 -13.34
C LEU A 43 4.62 -12.92 -12.96
N LEU A 44 3.48 -13.06 -13.64
CA LEU A 44 2.50 -14.13 -13.42
C LEU A 44 2.56 -15.24 -14.49
N GLY A 45 3.56 -15.19 -15.37
CA GLY A 45 3.65 -16.10 -16.49
C GLY A 45 5.07 -16.34 -16.99
N THR A 46 5.24 -16.28 -18.33
CA THR A 46 6.52 -16.38 -19.00
C THR A 46 6.83 -15.09 -19.76
N ARG A 47 8.09 -14.82 -20.00
CA ARG A 47 8.51 -13.63 -20.75
C ARG A 47 8.06 -13.66 -22.22
N GLU A 48 8.10 -14.84 -22.81
CA GLU A 48 7.76 -15.07 -24.21
C GLU A 48 6.26 -14.91 -24.48
N ASP A 49 5.43 -15.47 -23.61
CA ASP A 49 3.98 -15.55 -23.81
C ASP A 49 3.21 -14.39 -23.18
N HIS A 50 3.74 -13.80 -22.10
CA HIS A 50 2.98 -12.83 -21.29
C HIS A 50 3.59 -11.43 -21.25
N GLY A 51 4.67 -11.22 -22.01
CA GLY A 51 5.25 -9.90 -22.25
C GLY A 51 6.23 -9.42 -21.19
N HIS A 52 7.33 -8.83 -21.65
CA HIS A 52 8.35 -8.22 -20.83
C HIS A 52 9.16 -7.19 -21.62
N TRP A 53 9.99 -6.41 -20.92
CA TRP A 53 10.93 -5.50 -21.55
C TRP A 53 12.26 -5.46 -20.80
N ARG A 54 13.26 -6.14 -21.33
CA ARG A 54 14.57 -6.28 -20.70
C ARG A 54 15.65 -5.44 -21.39
N ILE A 55 16.47 -4.73 -20.59
CA ILE A 55 17.70 -4.08 -21.05
C ILE A 55 18.82 -4.45 -20.07
N ALA A 56 19.86 -5.13 -20.59
CA ALA A 56 20.98 -5.57 -19.77
C ALA A 56 22.25 -5.76 -20.63
N PRO A 57 23.44 -5.88 -20.02
CA PRO A 57 24.64 -6.31 -20.72
C PRO A 57 24.42 -7.64 -21.44
N ALA A 58 25.04 -7.78 -22.63
CA ALA A 58 24.98 -9.02 -23.40
C ALA A 58 25.78 -10.16 -22.75
N GLY A 59 26.80 -9.86 -21.94
CA GLY A 59 27.64 -10.78 -21.18
C GLY A 59 27.33 -10.75 -19.67
N ALA A 60 28.13 -11.51 -18.92
CA ALA A 60 28.04 -11.53 -17.46
C ALA A 60 28.42 -10.18 -16.86
N ALA A 61 27.67 -9.75 -15.85
CA ALA A 61 27.90 -8.51 -15.12
C ALA A 61 27.58 -8.67 -13.64
N THR A 62 28.27 -7.91 -12.80
CA THR A 62 27.86 -7.67 -11.40
C THR A 62 26.87 -6.52 -11.40
N THR A 63 25.69 -6.73 -10.82
CA THR A 63 24.60 -5.74 -10.82
C THR A 63 24.36 -5.23 -9.42
N THR A 64 24.34 -3.90 -9.28
CA THR A 64 23.86 -3.19 -8.08
C THR A 64 22.78 -2.20 -8.48
N ARG A 65 21.83 -1.95 -7.58
CA ARG A 65 20.74 -1.00 -7.84
C ARG A 65 20.40 -0.19 -6.61
N ARG A 66 19.92 1.00 -6.85
CA ARG A 66 19.42 1.91 -5.82
C ARG A 66 18.44 2.89 -6.45
N TYR A 67 17.63 3.53 -5.66
CA TYR A 67 16.97 4.75 -6.13
C TYR A 67 17.92 5.95 -6.05
N LEU A 68 17.77 6.91 -6.95
CA LEU A 68 18.34 8.24 -6.72
C LEU A 68 17.71 8.81 -5.44
N ASP A 69 18.52 9.49 -4.64
CA ASP A 69 18.09 9.97 -3.32
C ASP A 69 16.81 10.79 -3.40
N ASP A 70 15.85 10.44 -2.55
CA ASP A 70 14.53 11.06 -2.44
C ASP A 70 13.67 11.00 -3.72
N THR A 71 13.81 9.92 -4.51
CA THR A 71 13.05 9.75 -5.75
C THR A 71 12.53 8.33 -5.94
N LEU A 72 11.72 8.15 -7.01
CA LEU A 72 11.37 6.85 -7.61
C LEU A 72 12.08 6.63 -8.95
N VAL A 73 13.24 7.24 -9.16
CA VAL A 73 14.12 6.96 -10.30
C VAL A 73 15.05 5.84 -9.89
N LEU A 74 14.93 4.67 -10.52
CA LEU A 74 15.77 3.51 -10.26
C LEU A 74 17.07 3.63 -11.06
N GLU A 75 18.19 3.56 -10.37
CA GLU A 75 19.52 3.43 -10.97
C GLU A 75 20.00 1.99 -10.83
N THR A 76 20.23 1.34 -11.95
CA THR A 76 20.86 0.00 -12.00
C THR A 76 22.22 0.13 -12.64
N THR A 77 23.28 -0.24 -11.91
CA THR A 77 24.66 -0.23 -12.39
C THR A 77 25.11 -1.65 -12.68
N HIS A 78 25.61 -1.88 -13.90
CA HIS A 78 26.19 -3.14 -14.33
C HIS A 78 27.69 -2.96 -14.55
N GLU A 79 28.49 -3.75 -13.85
CA GLU A 79 29.93 -3.81 -14.02
C GLU A 79 30.32 -5.11 -14.76
N THR A 80 30.99 -4.94 -15.91
CA THR A 80 31.52 -6.02 -16.76
C THR A 80 33.05 -5.90 -16.83
N PRO A 81 33.77 -6.94 -17.31
CA PRO A 81 35.19 -6.83 -17.53
C PRO A 81 35.60 -5.71 -18.49
N GLU A 82 34.73 -5.34 -19.44
CA GLU A 82 34.99 -4.32 -20.48
C GLU A 82 34.61 -2.90 -20.06
N GLY A 83 33.83 -2.75 -19.00
CA GLY A 83 33.39 -1.42 -18.56
C GLY A 83 32.22 -1.43 -17.59
N VAL A 84 31.71 -0.22 -17.31
CA VAL A 84 30.58 0.02 -16.42
C VAL A 84 29.50 0.79 -17.16
N VAL A 85 28.27 0.31 -17.07
CA VAL A 85 27.07 0.96 -17.62
C VAL A 85 26.05 1.17 -16.52
N ARG A 86 25.33 2.28 -16.62
CA ARG A 86 24.22 2.64 -15.75
C ARG A 86 22.92 2.72 -16.55
N VAL A 87 21.86 2.16 -16.03
CA VAL A 87 20.49 2.29 -16.56
C VAL A 87 19.66 3.07 -15.55
N LEU A 88 19.04 4.16 -16.00
CA LEU A 88 18.09 4.95 -15.23
C LEU A 88 16.69 4.62 -15.73
N ASP A 89 15.89 4.00 -14.89
CA ASP A 89 14.51 3.62 -15.18
C ASP A 89 13.56 4.55 -14.41
N TYR A 90 12.60 5.18 -15.10
CA TYR A 90 11.65 6.09 -14.47
C TYR A 90 10.39 6.31 -15.32
N MET A 91 9.31 6.66 -14.65
CA MET A 91 8.06 7.12 -15.24
C MET A 91 7.90 8.62 -14.95
N PRO A 92 7.91 9.48 -15.99
CA PRO A 92 7.73 10.92 -15.81
C PRO A 92 6.37 11.27 -15.20
N VAL A 93 6.36 12.18 -14.23
CA VAL A 93 5.12 12.60 -13.53
C VAL A 93 4.36 13.71 -14.30
N GLU A 94 4.84 14.09 -15.47
CA GLU A 94 4.24 15.08 -16.38
C GLU A 94 3.06 14.49 -17.17
N ASP A 95 2.49 15.29 -18.08
CA ASP A 95 1.43 14.84 -18.98
C ASP A 95 1.91 13.74 -19.93
N GLY A 96 1.08 12.73 -20.09
CA GLY A 96 1.39 11.54 -20.86
C GLY A 96 1.67 10.31 -19.99
N THR A 97 1.76 9.18 -20.65
CA THR A 97 2.03 7.88 -20.01
C THR A 97 3.27 7.29 -20.65
N HIS A 98 4.39 7.37 -19.94
CA HIS A 98 5.71 7.01 -20.45
C HIS A 98 6.50 6.17 -19.45
N LEU A 99 7.26 5.20 -19.95
CA LEU A 99 8.34 4.53 -19.23
C LEU A 99 9.64 4.79 -19.99
N VAL A 100 10.60 5.40 -19.32
CA VAL A 100 11.89 5.78 -19.89
C VAL A 100 12.98 4.90 -19.29
N ARG A 101 13.84 4.37 -20.15
CA ARG A 101 15.04 3.61 -19.81
C ARG A 101 16.25 4.28 -20.47
N LEU A 102 17.00 5.04 -19.68
CA LEU A 102 18.17 5.79 -20.14
C LEU A 102 19.45 5.02 -19.80
N VAL A 103 20.15 4.52 -20.84
CA VAL A 103 21.40 3.77 -20.72
C VAL A 103 22.57 4.70 -20.89
N GLU A 104 23.50 4.73 -19.93
CA GLU A 104 24.66 5.63 -19.90
C GLU A 104 25.96 4.83 -19.69
N GLY A 105 26.96 5.07 -20.56
CA GLY A 105 28.30 4.53 -20.40
C GLY A 105 29.08 5.33 -19.33
N VAL A 106 29.44 4.65 -18.26
CA VAL A 106 30.18 5.24 -17.12
C VAL A 106 31.69 5.07 -17.28
N ARG A 107 32.12 3.91 -17.79
CA ARG A 107 33.54 3.57 -18.03
C ARG A 107 33.64 2.52 -19.14
N GLY A 108 34.64 2.68 -20.00
CA GLY A 108 34.97 1.68 -21.02
C GLY A 108 33.91 1.53 -22.10
N ARG A 109 33.65 0.28 -22.54
CA ARG A 109 32.77 -0.03 -23.64
C ARG A 109 31.99 -1.32 -23.35
N VAL A 110 30.68 -1.25 -23.22
CA VAL A 110 29.82 -2.38 -22.83
C VAL A 110 28.86 -2.74 -23.96
N ALA A 111 28.84 -4.01 -24.36
CA ALA A 111 27.82 -4.55 -25.25
C ALA A 111 26.52 -4.78 -24.47
N MET A 112 25.43 -4.20 -24.99
CA MET A 112 24.09 -4.23 -24.39
C MET A 112 23.11 -4.93 -25.31
N ARG A 113 22.07 -5.53 -24.70
CA ARG A 113 20.95 -6.10 -25.41
C ARG A 113 19.63 -5.60 -24.83
N MET A 114 18.74 -5.16 -25.68
CA MET A 114 17.33 -4.92 -25.39
C MET A 114 16.49 -6.05 -25.99
N ASP A 115 15.53 -6.54 -25.22
CA ASP A 115 14.54 -7.54 -25.65
C ASP A 115 13.14 -7.07 -25.20
N LEU A 116 12.22 -6.88 -26.16
CA LEU A 116 10.86 -6.39 -25.91
C LEU A 116 9.87 -7.38 -26.51
N VAL A 117 9.01 -7.90 -25.67
CA VAL A 117 7.85 -8.71 -26.03
C VAL A 117 6.60 -8.01 -25.48
N VAL A 118 5.84 -7.36 -26.36
CA VAL A 118 4.56 -6.74 -25.97
C VAL A 118 3.45 -7.76 -26.03
N ARG A 119 2.65 -7.85 -24.96
CA ARG A 119 1.44 -8.65 -24.90
C ARG A 119 0.39 -7.87 -24.13
N PHE A 120 -0.73 -7.59 -24.75
CA PHE A 120 -1.85 -6.92 -24.08
C PHE A 120 -2.74 -7.93 -23.36
N ASP A 121 -3.62 -7.43 -22.51
CA ASP A 121 -4.64 -8.19 -21.79
C ASP A 121 -4.05 -9.41 -21.07
N TYR A 122 -2.98 -9.17 -20.26
CA TYR A 122 -2.28 -10.20 -19.49
C TYR A 122 -1.74 -11.35 -20.35
N GLY A 123 -1.29 -11.06 -21.56
CA GLY A 123 -0.72 -12.05 -22.47
C GLY A 123 -1.68 -12.61 -23.51
N SER A 124 -2.99 -12.43 -23.35
CA SER A 124 -3.98 -13.03 -24.26
C SER A 124 -4.01 -12.37 -25.65
N ALA A 125 -3.55 -11.14 -25.79
CA ALA A 125 -3.57 -10.39 -27.05
C ALA A 125 -2.16 -10.09 -27.57
N VAL A 126 -1.79 -10.74 -28.68
CA VAL A 126 -0.56 -10.46 -29.44
C VAL A 126 -0.78 -9.25 -30.34
N PRO A 127 -0.01 -8.16 -30.21
CA PRO A 127 -0.22 -6.96 -31.00
C PRO A 127 0.24 -7.10 -32.46
N TRP A 128 -0.32 -6.30 -33.32
CA TRP A 128 0.31 -5.96 -34.58
C TRP A 128 1.44 -4.97 -34.33
N VAL A 129 2.62 -5.32 -34.85
CA VAL A 129 3.82 -4.48 -34.72
C VAL A 129 4.17 -3.90 -36.09
N SER A 130 4.28 -2.58 -36.14
CA SER A 130 4.61 -1.82 -37.36
C SER A 130 5.60 -0.70 -37.05
N ARG A 131 6.14 -0.06 -38.10
CA ARG A 131 6.93 1.16 -37.97
C ARG A 131 6.15 2.37 -38.48
N SER A 132 6.32 3.49 -37.77
CA SER A 132 5.83 4.79 -38.22
C SER A 132 6.72 5.36 -39.33
N GLU A 133 6.31 6.47 -39.93
CA GLU A 133 7.13 7.22 -40.88
C GLU A 133 8.44 7.72 -40.30
N ASN A 134 8.48 7.93 -39.00
CA ASN A 134 9.68 8.35 -38.22
C ASN A 134 10.50 7.18 -37.70
N ASP A 135 10.23 5.95 -38.16
CA ASP A 135 10.86 4.68 -37.72
C ASP A 135 10.56 4.28 -36.26
N ASP A 136 9.59 4.92 -35.59
CA ASP A 136 9.13 4.51 -34.28
C ASP A 136 8.41 3.16 -34.36
N LEU A 137 8.60 2.29 -33.38
CA LEU A 137 7.91 1.00 -33.31
C LEU A 137 6.53 1.19 -32.67
N ARG A 138 5.47 0.79 -33.37
CA ARG A 138 4.09 0.75 -32.86
C ARG A 138 3.66 -0.68 -32.63
N ALA A 139 3.06 -0.95 -31.46
CA ALA A 139 2.40 -2.21 -31.12
C ALA A 139 0.93 -1.92 -30.78
N ILE A 140 -0.01 -2.49 -31.52
CA ILE A 140 -1.44 -2.19 -31.43
C ILE A 140 -2.25 -3.47 -31.24
N ALA A 141 -3.13 -3.50 -30.23
CA ALA A 141 -4.17 -4.51 -30.08
C ALA A 141 -5.43 -3.88 -29.48
N GLY A 142 -6.55 -3.99 -30.18
CA GLY A 142 -7.83 -3.38 -29.77
C GLY A 142 -7.69 -1.87 -29.56
N PRO A 143 -8.13 -1.33 -28.41
CA PRO A 143 -8.05 0.10 -28.13
C PRO A 143 -6.65 0.57 -27.74
N ASN A 144 -5.72 -0.34 -27.47
CA ASN A 144 -4.43 -0.05 -26.86
C ASN A 144 -3.33 0.08 -27.92
N LYS A 145 -2.45 1.05 -27.72
CA LYS A 145 -1.27 1.30 -28.55
C LYS A 145 -0.07 1.61 -27.68
N LEU A 146 1.06 0.95 -27.96
CA LEU A 146 2.38 1.30 -27.41
C LEU A 146 3.28 1.81 -28.54
N VAL A 147 4.05 2.86 -28.26
CA VAL A 147 5.02 3.44 -29.19
C VAL A 147 6.39 3.43 -28.52
N LEU A 148 7.33 2.66 -29.08
CA LEU A 148 8.74 2.67 -28.63
C LEU A 148 9.56 3.60 -29.53
N ARG A 149 10.22 4.58 -28.90
CA ARG A 149 11.16 5.50 -29.53
C ARG A 149 12.58 5.29 -29.01
N THR A 150 13.51 5.12 -29.93
CA THR A 150 14.94 4.99 -29.61
C THR A 150 15.79 5.32 -30.83
N ARG A 151 17.06 5.65 -30.60
CA ARG A 151 18.06 5.78 -31.69
C ARG A 151 18.81 4.47 -31.95
N ALA A 152 18.63 3.47 -31.10
CA ALA A 152 19.22 2.15 -31.28
C ALA A 152 18.50 1.40 -32.43
N ALA A 153 19.25 0.65 -33.20
CA ALA A 153 18.67 -0.14 -34.28
C ALA A 153 17.79 -1.27 -33.72
N LEU A 154 16.54 -1.33 -34.16
CA LEU A 154 15.57 -2.33 -33.76
C LEU A 154 15.41 -3.42 -34.81
N LYS A 155 15.33 -4.67 -34.41
CA LYS A 155 15.14 -5.84 -35.27
C LYS A 155 14.02 -6.72 -34.73
N GLY A 156 13.09 -7.12 -35.60
CA GLY A 156 12.09 -8.14 -35.27
C GLY A 156 12.71 -9.54 -35.32
N VAL A 157 12.46 -10.34 -34.27
CA VAL A 157 12.86 -11.74 -34.18
C VAL A 157 11.67 -12.55 -33.67
N GLY A 158 11.00 -13.30 -34.54
CA GLY A 158 9.75 -13.97 -34.17
C GLY A 158 8.69 -12.94 -33.78
N GLN A 159 8.18 -13.05 -32.56
CA GLN A 159 7.21 -12.12 -31.97
C GLN A 159 7.85 -11.14 -30.95
N SER A 160 9.17 -10.98 -31.01
CA SER A 160 9.93 -10.06 -30.17
C SER A 160 10.56 -8.95 -31.00
N THR A 161 10.87 -7.83 -30.38
CA THR A 161 11.72 -6.77 -30.91
C THR A 161 13.02 -6.73 -30.11
N VAL A 162 14.15 -6.86 -30.78
CA VAL A 162 15.47 -6.87 -30.15
C VAL A 162 16.34 -5.72 -30.66
N SER A 163 17.29 -5.31 -29.82
CA SER A 163 18.34 -4.37 -30.19
C SER A 163 19.65 -4.81 -29.52
N ASP A 164 20.65 -5.10 -30.34
CA ASP A 164 22.03 -5.28 -29.88
C ASP A 164 22.79 -3.97 -30.15
N PHE A 165 23.31 -3.34 -29.11
CA PHE A 165 24.00 -2.05 -29.21
C PHE A 165 25.19 -2.00 -28.26
N THR A 166 26.08 -1.07 -28.50
CA THR A 166 27.24 -0.84 -27.63
C THR A 166 27.17 0.57 -27.05
N ILE A 167 27.43 0.70 -25.76
CA ILE A 167 27.53 1.97 -25.11
C ILE A 167 28.99 2.23 -24.69
N GLU A 168 29.52 3.40 -25.02
CA GLU A 168 30.86 3.84 -24.69
C GLU A 168 30.82 4.89 -23.57
N GLU A 169 31.92 5.05 -22.87
CA GLU A 169 32.07 6.07 -21.82
C GLU A 169 31.64 7.45 -22.30
N GLY A 170 30.82 8.16 -21.50
CA GLY A 170 30.27 9.47 -21.81
C GLY A 170 29.17 9.47 -22.88
N ARG A 171 28.78 8.32 -23.44
CA ARG A 171 27.66 8.20 -24.38
C ARG A 171 26.39 7.73 -23.67
N SER A 172 25.25 8.05 -24.25
CA SER A 172 23.94 7.57 -23.75
C SER A 172 22.99 7.22 -24.88
N THR A 173 22.10 6.27 -24.61
CA THR A 173 21.00 5.88 -25.48
C THR A 173 19.74 5.76 -24.64
N ALA A 174 18.65 6.36 -25.09
CA ALA A 174 17.37 6.27 -24.42
C ALA A 174 16.39 5.37 -25.19
N PHE A 175 15.58 4.65 -24.45
CA PHE A 175 14.40 3.95 -24.92
C PHE A 175 13.18 4.52 -24.20
N VAL A 176 12.22 5.04 -24.96
CA VAL A 176 11.00 5.65 -24.45
C VAL A 176 9.82 4.84 -24.95
N LEU A 177 9.15 4.14 -24.04
CA LEU A 177 7.88 3.48 -24.30
C LEU A 177 6.75 4.40 -23.87
N SER A 178 5.79 4.63 -24.77
CA SER A 178 4.65 5.54 -24.54
C SER A 178 3.34 4.81 -24.82
N TYR A 179 2.32 5.04 -24.00
CA TYR A 179 0.97 4.54 -24.21
C TYR A 179 0.08 5.59 -24.86
N GLY A 180 -0.80 5.15 -25.73
CA GLY A 180 -1.88 5.95 -26.32
C GLY A 180 -3.05 5.07 -26.78
N LEU A 181 -4.18 5.70 -27.10
CA LEU A 181 -5.30 4.99 -27.71
C LEU A 181 -5.04 4.71 -29.20
N SER A 182 -5.44 3.53 -29.68
CA SER A 182 -5.12 3.08 -31.03
C SER A 182 -5.74 3.94 -32.14
N HIS A 183 -6.86 4.63 -31.85
CA HIS A 183 -7.58 5.51 -32.77
C HIS A 183 -7.12 6.98 -32.71
N GLU A 184 -6.23 7.32 -31.78
CA GLU A 184 -5.66 8.66 -31.64
C GLU A 184 -4.31 8.76 -32.35
N GLU A 185 -3.80 9.98 -32.52
CA GLU A 185 -2.42 10.20 -32.95
C GLU A 185 -1.42 9.56 -31.98
N ASP A 186 -0.19 9.35 -32.41
CA ASP A 186 0.86 8.85 -31.53
C ASP A 186 1.14 9.85 -30.41
N PRO A 187 1.38 9.37 -29.18
CA PRO A 187 1.82 10.24 -28.09
C PRO A 187 3.02 11.10 -28.55
N PRO A 188 3.08 12.38 -28.19
CA PRO A 188 4.17 13.26 -28.62
C PRO A 188 5.52 12.73 -28.08
N PRO A 189 6.63 12.94 -28.81
CA PRO A 189 7.95 12.58 -28.33
C PRO A 189 8.34 13.46 -27.15
N ILE A 190 9.03 12.85 -26.18
CA ILE A 190 9.60 13.54 -25.01
C ILE A 190 11.13 13.58 -25.10
N GLU A 191 11.73 14.56 -24.44
CA GLU A 191 13.20 14.64 -24.30
C GLU A 191 13.61 13.95 -22.98
N PRO A 192 14.27 12.76 -23.00
CA PRO A 192 14.47 11.94 -21.81
C PRO A 192 15.20 12.64 -20.66
N ARG A 193 16.27 13.38 -20.94
CA ARG A 193 17.05 14.05 -19.89
C ARG A 193 16.30 15.22 -19.24
N LYS A 194 15.49 15.94 -20.02
CA LYS A 194 14.68 17.04 -19.51
C LYS A 194 13.59 16.52 -18.58
N VAL A 195 12.86 15.49 -19.00
CA VAL A 195 11.80 14.89 -18.16
C VAL A 195 12.38 14.14 -16.96
N LEU A 196 13.61 13.61 -17.04
CA LEU A 196 14.32 13.06 -15.88
C LEU A 196 14.55 14.13 -14.81
N SER A 197 15.06 15.32 -15.21
CA SER A 197 15.26 16.43 -14.27
C SER A 197 13.95 16.83 -13.60
N GLY A 198 12.86 17.02 -14.39
CA GLY A 198 11.54 17.33 -13.85
C GLY A 198 11.00 16.26 -12.89
N THR A 199 11.22 14.99 -13.22
CA THR A 199 10.82 13.86 -12.35
C THR A 199 11.58 13.84 -11.02
N VAL A 200 12.90 14.04 -11.06
CA VAL A 200 13.74 14.15 -9.86
C VAL A 200 13.31 15.33 -8.99
N ASP A 201 13.09 16.50 -9.61
CA ASP A 201 12.66 17.70 -8.90
C ASP A 201 11.29 17.55 -8.24
N TYR A 202 10.35 16.87 -8.91
CA TYR A 202 9.03 16.55 -8.37
C TYR A 202 9.16 15.72 -7.08
N TRP A 203 9.83 14.57 -7.12
CA TRP A 203 9.97 13.69 -5.97
C TRP A 203 10.72 14.34 -4.82
N ARG A 204 11.84 15.00 -5.09
CA ARG A 204 12.61 15.72 -4.07
C ARG A 204 11.83 16.87 -3.44
N SER A 205 11.06 17.61 -4.25
CA SER A 205 10.18 18.66 -3.72
C SER A 205 9.12 18.09 -2.78
N TRP A 206 8.60 16.93 -3.11
CA TRP A 206 7.65 16.23 -2.25
C TRP A 206 8.33 15.79 -0.95
N CYS A 207 9.47 15.10 -1.00
CA CYS A 207 10.21 14.64 0.19
C CYS A 207 10.61 15.74 1.15
N ARG A 208 10.96 16.94 0.65
CA ARG A 208 11.32 18.09 1.51
C ARG A 208 10.23 18.52 2.49
N ARG A 209 8.99 18.10 2.29
CA ARG A 209 7.87 18.38 3.20
C ARG A 209 7.80 17.41 4.39
N CYS A 210 8.53 16.32 4.34
CA CYS A 210 8.51 15.29 5.36
C CYS A 210 8.96 15.83 6.72
N ARG A 211 8.18 15.55 7.74
CA ARG A 211 8.54 15.78 9.15
C ARG A 211 9.22 14.51 9.67
N GLY A 212 10.47 14.31 9.32
CA GLY A 212 11.29 13.22 9.83
C GLY A 212 11.61 13.38 11.34
N GLY A 213 12.67 12.75 11.79
CA GLY A 213 13.16 12.79 13.17
C GLY A 213 13.15 11.43 13.85
N THR A 214 13.14 10.38 13.05
CA THR A 214 13.27 9.00 13.53
C THR A 214 14.71 8.51 13.35
N PRO A 215 15.18 7.52 14.12
CA PRO A 215 16.47 6.88 13.88
C PRO A 215 16.58 6.20 12.50
N TRP A 216 15.46 6.03 11.81
CA TRP A 216 15.34 5.32 10.52
C TRP A 216 14.77 6.21 9.40
N ASP A 217 15.12 7.49 9.36
CA ASP A 217 14.54 8.47 8.41
C ASP A 217 14.68 8.07 6.94
N SER A 218 15.74 7.37 6.54
CA SER A 218 15.90 6.88 5.16
C SER A 218 14.85 5.82 4.81
N VAL A 219 14.56 4.91 5.73
CA VAL A 219 13.52 3.87 5.56
C VAL A 219 12.13 4.49 5.60
N LEU A 220 11.90 5.45 6.52
CA LEU A 220 10.67 6.22 6.61
C LEU A 220 10.39 6.95 5.28
N THR A 221 11.36 7.68 4.75
CA THR A 221 11.23 8.41 3.47
C THR A 221 10.95 7.46 2.31
N ARG A 222 11.63 6.30 2.24
CA ARG A 222 11.39 5.30 1.21
C ARG A 222 9.97 4.73 1.28
N SER A 223 9.49 4.40 2.47
CA SER A 223 8.12 3.91 2.66
C SER A 223 7.07 4.96 2.30
N LEU A 224 7.28 6.22 2.68
CA LEU A 224 6.40 7.33 2.29
C LEU A 224 6.38 7.56 0.77
N LEU A 225 7.53 7.47 0.08
CA LEU A 225 7.61 7.53 -1.38
C LEU A 225 6.85 6.37 -2.04
N THR A 226 6.95 5.17 -1.47
CA THR A 226 6.20 4.01 -1.94
C THR A 226 4.70 4.23 -1.81
N LEU A 227 4.23 4.69 -0.65
CA LEU A 227 2.83 5.04 -0.44
C LEU A 227 2.35 6.14 -1.40
N LYS A 228 3.19 7.17 -1.62
CA LYS A 228 2.88 8.24 -2.60
C LYS A 228 2.75 7.70 -4.02
N ALA A 229 3.58 6.71 -4.40
CA ALA A 229 3.52 6.07 -5.71
C ALA A 229 2.23 5.27 -5.93
N LEU A 230 1.59 4.77 -4.85
CA LEU A 230 0.33 4.02 -4.89
C LEU A 230 -0.92 4.92 -4.89
N ILE A 231 -0.76 6.24 -4.81
CA ILE A 231 -1.87 7.19 -4.95
C ILE A 231 -2.13 7.44 -6.42
N TYR A 232 -3.36 7.15 -6.86
CA TYR A 232 -3.81 7.52 -8.21
C TYR A 232 -4.06 9.03 -8.28
N ARG A 233 -3.07 9.76 -8.75
CA ARG A 233 -3.03 11.23 -8.77
C ARG A 233 -4.28 11.91 -9.33
N PRO A 234 -4.92 11.41 -10.43
CA PRO A 234 -6.10 12.08 -10.99
C PRO A 234 -7.32 12.13 -10.07
N THR A 235 -7.47 11.20 -9.13
CA THR A 235 -8.66 11.10 -8.28
C THR A 235 -8.38 11.19 -6.79
N GLY A 236 -7.16 10.83 -6.36
CA GLY A 236 -6.76 10.70 -4.96
C GLY A 236 -7.01 9.31 -4.37
N GLY A 237 -7.52 8.34 -5.15
CA GLY A 237 -7.67 6.94 -4.70
C GLY A 237 -6.31 6.29 -4.43
N ILE A 238 -6.25 5.39 -3.45
CA ILE A 238 -5.00 4.72 -3.04
C ILE A 238 -5.17 3.22 -3.24
N VAL A 239 -4.35 2.61 -4.12
CA VAL A 239 -4.38 1.16 -4.33
C VAL A 239 -3.64 0.43 -3.22
N ALA A 240 -4.13 -0.76 -2.83
CA ALA A 240 -3.47 -1.58 -1.83
C ALA A 240 -2.10 -2.12 -2.33
N ALA A 241 -2.01 -2.43 -3.63
CA ALA A 241 -0.75 -2.74 -4.31
C ALA A 241 -0.90 -2.50 -5.82
N PRO A 242 0.20 -2.35 -6.59
CA PRO A 242 0.13 -2.20 -8.05
C PRO A 242 0.02 -3.54 -8.78
N THR A 243 -0.03 -4.66 -8.05
CA THR A 243 -0.04 -6.02 -8.57
C THR A 243 -1.35 -6.75 -8.28
N THR A 244 -1.57 -7.82 -8.99
CA THR A 244 -2.58 -8.83 -8.69
C THR A 244 -1.94 -10.20 -8.52
N SER A 245 -2.57 -11.06 -7.75
CA SER A 245 -2.40 -12.52 -7.73
C SER A 245 -0.97 -13.01 -7.44
N LEU A 246 -0.16 -12.20 -6.79
CA LEU A 246 1.02 -12.71 -6.11
C LEU A 246 0.56 -13.50 -4.88
N PRO A 247 1.06 -14.73 -4.67
CA PRO A 247 0.50 -15.64 -3.68
C PRO A 247 0.94 -15.30 -2.24
N GLU A 248 0.01 -15.42 -1.28
CA GLU A 248 0.30 -15.44 0.16
C GLU A 248 1.05 -16.73 0.56
N GLU A 249 0.82 -17.82 -0.20
CA GLU A 249 1.58 -19.08 -0.12
C GLU A 249 1.96 -19.56 -1.51
N ILE A 250 3.24 -19.87 -1.72
CA ILE A 250 3.75 -20.37 -3.01
C ILE A 250 3.09 -21.71 -3.35
N GLY A 251 2.40 -21.77 -4.49
CA GLY A 251 1.60 -22.90 -4.93
C GLY A 251 0.19 -22.93 -4.37
N GLY A 252 -0.18 -21.95 -3.51
CA GLY A 252 -1.47 -21.83 -2.87
C GLY A 252 -2.54 -21.14 -3.74
N VAL A 253 -3.72 -20.97 -3.13
CA VAL A 253 -4.92 -20.41 -3.78
C VAL A 253 -5.27 -18.99 -3.35
N ARG A 254 -4.56 -18.46 -2.35
CA ARG A 254 -4.74 -17.11 -1.81
C ARG A 254 -4.00 -16.09 -2.68
N ASN A 255 -4.61 -15.76 -3.82
CA ASN A 255 -4.02 -14.91 -4.86
C ASN A 255 -5.05 -13.86 -5.27
N TRP A 256 -4.92 -12.61 -4.75
CA TRP A 256 -5.96 -11.60 -4.85
C TRP A 256 -5.52 -10.40 -5.69
N ASP A 257 -6.50 -9.69 -6.27
CA ASP A 257 -6.23 -8.43 -6.98
C ASP A 257 -6.27 -7.25 -6.01
N TYR A 258 -5.12 -6.60 -5.81
CA TYR A 258 -4.95 -5.48 -4.89
C TYR A 258 -4.83 -4.11 -5.58
N ARG A 259 -5.14 -4.03 -6.86
CA ARG A 259 -5.08 -2.78 -7.63
C ARG A 259 -6.30 -1.87 -7.42
N PHE A 260 -7.00 -2.03 -6.30
CA PHE A 260 -8.19 -1.31 -5.89
C PHE A 260 -7.98 -0.56 -4.58
N CYS A 261 -8.93 0.30 -4.23
CA CYS A 261 -8.88 1.18 -3.07
C CYS A 261 -9.75 0.63 -1.94
N TRP A 262 -9.15 -0.03 -0.95
CA TRP A 262 -9.82 -0.36 0.31
C TRP A 262 -9.94 0.89 1.17
N LEU A 263 -11.11 1.10 1.77
CA LEU A 263 -11.31 2.22 2.68
C LEU A 263 -10.38 2.11 3.90
N ARG A 264 -10.25 0.93 4.48
CA ARG A 264 -9.34 0.61 5.60
C ARG A 264 -7.89 1.00 5.28
N ASP A 265 -7.31 0.44 4.23
CA ASP A 265 -5.90 0.67 3.84
C ASP A 265 -5.64 2.14 3.54
N SER A 266 -6.61 2.78 2.90
CA SER A 266 -6.53 4.19 2.54
C SER A 266 -6.57 5.08 3.78
N THR A 267 -7.40 4.78 4.78
CA THR A 267 -7.48 5.59 6.02
C THR A 267 -6.19 5.51 6.82
N PHE A 268 -5.60 4.33 6.96
CA PHE A 268 -4.29 4.19 7.61
C PHE A 268 -3.18 4.90 6.84
N THR A 269 -3.20 4.81 5.49
CA THR A 269 -2.23 5.54 4.65
C THR A 269 -2.32 7.05 4.84
N LEU A 270 -3.55 7.57 4.95
CA LEU A 270 -3.76 9.00 5.19
C LEU A 270 -3.21 9.46 6.52
N LEU A 271 -3.45 8.69 7.58
CA LEU A 271 -2.93 9.02 8.90
C LEU A 271 -1.41 9.10 8.86
N ALA A 272 -0.74 8.09 8.26
CA ALA A 272 0.70 8.07 8.07
C ALA A 272 1.20 9.31 7.28
N LEU A 273 0.51 9.66 6.20
CA LEU A 273 0.86 10.84 5.37
C LEU A 273 0.64 12.15 6.13
N MET A 274 -0.48 12.30 6.85
CA MET A 274 -0.77 13.50 7.65
C MET A 274 0.28 13.71 8.75
N ASP A 275 0.64 12.65 9.46
CA ASP A 275 1.64 12.68 10.52
C ASP A 275 3.04 13.00 10.00
N ALA A 276 3.34 12.56 8.78
CA ALA A 276 4.55 12.93 8.06
C ALA A 276 4.49 14.34 7.45
N GLY A 277 3.35 15.06 7.50
CA GLY A 277 3.19 16.44 7.03
C GLY A 277 2.55 16.61 5.65
N TYR A 278 1.98 15.56 5.06
CA TYR A 278 1.40 15.57 3.71
C TYR A 278 -0.12 15.75 3.71
N ILE A 279 -0.58 16.98 3.95
CA ILE A 279 -2.00 17.31 4.06
C ILE A 279 -2.73 17.34 2.70
N ASP A 280 -2.02 17.63 1.61
CA ASP A 280 -2.64 17.73 0.28
C ASP A 280 -3.13 16.38 -0.22
N GLU A 281 -2.39 15.32 0.07
CA GLU A 281 -2.77 13.94 -0.21
C GLU A 281 -4.05 13.54 0.55
N ALA A 282 -4.14 13.96 1.81
CA ALA A 282 -5.32 13.73 2.64
C ALA A 282 -6.57 14.45 2.09
N ARG A 283 -6.42 15.69 1.58
CA ARG A 283 -7.53 16.41 0.94
C ARG A 283 -8.01 15.72 -0.33
N ALA A 284 -7.07 15.32 -1.20
CA ALA A 284 -7.40 14.63 -2.45
C ALA A 284 -8.17 13.33 -2.19
N TRP A 285 -7.73 12.55 -1.19
CA TRP A 285 -8.43 11.32 -0.80
C TRP A 285 -9.81 11.59 -0.20
N ARG A 286 -9.95 12.54 0.71
CA ARG A 286 -11.26 12.91 1.26
C ARG A 286 -12.26 13.25 0.15
N ASP A 287 -11.80 14.01 -0.84
CA ASP A 287 -12.64 14.38 -1.99
C ASP A 287 -12.96 13.16 -2.87
N TRP A 288 -12.03 12.22 -3.04
CA TRP A 288 -12.27 10.93 -3.68
C TRP A 288 -13.29 10.11 -2.88
N LEU A 289 -13.09 9.96 -1.56
CA LEU A 289 -13.98 9.22 -0.68
C LEU A 289 -15.41 9.72 -0.75
N THR A 290 -15.60 11.06 -0.64
CA THR A 290 -16.94 11.67 -0.70
C THR A 290 -17.67 11.30 -1.98
N ARG A 291 -16.96 11.20 -3.11
CA ARG A 291 -17.54 10.75 -4.38
C ARG A 291 -17.80 9.24 -4.39
N ALA A 292 -16.88 8.43 -3.88
CA ALA A 292 -16.98 6.96 -3.89
C ALA A 292 -18.15 6.46 -3.03
N VAL A 293 -18.34 7.04 -1.82
CA VAL A 293 -19.44 6.65 -0.91
C VAL A 293 -20.75 7.36 -1.20
N ALA A 294 -20.80 8.30 -2.16
CA ALA A 294 -22.03 9.01 -2.51
C ALA A 294 -23.15 8.04 -2.89
N GLY A 295 -24.33 8.19 -2.27
CA GLY A 295 -25.50 7.34 -2.47
C GLY A 295 -26.09 6.83 -1.18
N SER A 296 -26.77 5.67 -1.23
CA SER A 296 -27.35 5.04 -0.04
C SER A 296 -26.27 4.44 0.87
N PRO A 297 -26.27 4.72 2.18
CA PRO A 297 -25.34 4.09 3.13
C PRO A 297 -25.34 2.56 3.11
N ALA A 298 -26.49 1.94 2.82
CA ALA A 298 -26.61 0.47 2.69
C ALA A 298 -25.88 -0.09 1.44
N GLN A 299 -25.43 0.77 0.55
CA GLN A 299 -24.68 0.43 -0.67
C GLN A 299 -23.21 0.88 -0.58
N ALA A 300 -22.75 1.26 0.59
CA ALA A 300 -21.32 1.53 0.80
C ALA A 300 -20.55 0.22 0.69
N HIS A 301 -19.48 0.23 -0.10
CA HIS A 301 -18.59 -0.91 -0.29
C HIS A 301 -17.34 -0.75 0.59
N ILE A 302 -16.67 -1.85 0.87
CA ILE A 302 -15.39 -1.84 1.60
C ILE A 302 -14.21 -1.44 0.71
N LEU A 303 -14.35 -1.68 -0.59
CA LEU A 303 -13.35 -1.31 -1.60
C LEU A 303 -14.03 -0.79 -2.88
N TYR A 304 -13.30 0.03 -3.61
CA TYR A 304 -13.72 0.69 -4.85
C TYR A 304 -12.61 0.63 -5.90
N GLY A 305 -12.96 0.82 -7.16
CA GLY A 305 -12.00 1.15 -8.21
C GLY A 305 -11.31 2.50 -7.95
N ILE A 306 -10.20 2.75 -8.60
CA ILE A 306 -9.36 3.94 -8.36
C ILE A 306 -10.05 5.27 -8.70
N ALA A 307 -11.10 5.27 -9.49
CA ALA A 307 -11.93 6.44 -9.75
C ALA A 307 -13.28 6.41 -9.00
N GLY A 308 -13.50 5.41 -8.14
CA GLY A 308 -14.73 5.22 -7.37
C GLY A 308 -15.70 4.22 -7.99
N GLU A 309 -15.24 3.37 -8.90
CA GLU A 309 -16.05 2.31 -9.51
C GLU A 309 -16.50 1.31 -8.45
N ARG A 310 -17.77 0.87 -8.53
CA ARG A 310 -18.40 -0.06 -7.58
C ARG A 310 -18.54 -1.48 -8.13
N LEU A 311 -18.49 -1.65 -9.43
CA LEU A 311 -18.60 -2.95 -10.08
C LEU A 311 -17.20 -3.51 -10.33
N LEU A 312 -16.78 -4.42 -9.48
CA LEU A 312 -15.45 -5.03 -9.49
C LEU A 312 -15.56 -6.57 -9.57
N PRO A 313 -16.09 -7.12 -10.67
CA PRO A 313 -16.28 -8.56 -10.77
C PRO A 313 -14.95 -9.30 -10.71
N GLU A 314 -14.86 -10.31 -9.85
CA GLU A 314 -13.70 -11.21 -9.78
C GLU A 314 -13.78 -12.20 -10.94
N ILE A 315 -12.72 -12.26 -11.74
CA ILE A 315 -12.59 -13.13 -12.91
C ILE A 315 -11.28 -13.88 -12.82
N GLU A 316 -11.29 -15.19 -13.07
CA GLU A 316 -10.09 -16.03 -13.14
C GLU A 316 -9.54 -16.04 -14.57
N LEU A 317 -8.20 -15.91 -14.69
CA LEU A 317 -7.48 -15.88 -15.96
C LEU A 317 -6.77 -17.22 -16.15
N ASP A 318 -7.46 -18.18 -16.77
CA ASP A 318 -7.01 -19.58 -16.89
C ASP A 318 -5.74 -19.77 -17.74
N TRP A 319 -5.44 -18.80 -18.64
CA TRP A 319 -4.26 -18.85 -19.50
C TRP A 319 -2.96 -18.45 -18.79
N LEU A 320 -3.04 -17.83 -17.61
CA LEU A 320 -1.87 -17.50 -16.81
C LEU A 320 -1.52 -18.66 -15.85
N PRO A 321 -0.27 -19.10 -15.81
CA PRO A 321 0.17 -20.15 -14.89
C PRO A 321 0.21 -19.69 -13.43
N GLY A 322 0.19 -18.38 -13.17
CA GLY A 322 0.42 -17.79 -11.86
C GLY A 322 1.90 -17.77 -11.45
N TYR A 323 2.21 -16.93 -10.47
CA TYR A 323 3.56 -16.81 -9.94
C TYR A 323 4.02 -18.14 -9.33
N GLU A 324 5.11 -18.71 -9.84
CA GLU A 324 5.62 -20.04 -9.47
C GLU A 324 4.52 -21.14 -9.46
N GLY A 325 3.55 -21.04 -10.37
CA GLY A 325 2.46 -22.01 -10.50
C GLY A 325 1.31 -21.82 -9.51
N SER A 326 1.28 -20.72 -8.78
CA SER A 326 0.20 -20.39 -7.81
C SER A 326 -1.05 -19.95 -8.55
N ARG A 327 -2.13 -20.71 -8.42
CA ARG A 327 -3.41 -20.50 -9.10
C ARG A 327 -4.57 -20.41 -8.11
N PRO A 328 -5.68 -19.76 -8.49
CA PRO A 328 -5.95 -19.06 -9.76
C PRO A 328 -5.28 -17.69 -9.82
N VAL A 329 -5.08 -17.16 -11.03
CA VAL A 329 -4.81 -15.73 -11.25
C VAL A 329 -6.14 -15.01 -11.38
N ARG A 330 -6.34 -13.95 -10.59
CA ARG A 330 -7.60 -13.20 -10.51
C ARG A 330 -7.44 -11.76 -10.96
N VAL A 331 -8.51 -11.22 -11.54
CA VAL A 331 -8.70 -9.79 -11.84
C VAL A 331 -10.05 -9.39 -11.29
N GLY A 332 -10.14 -8.22 -10.65
CA GLY A 332 -11.29 -7.87 -9.83
C GLY A 332 -11.22 -8.50 -8.44
N ASN A 333 -12.16 -8.14 -7.56
CA ASN A 333 -12.15 -8.66 -6.20
C ASN A 333 -13.57 -8.80 -5.63
N ALA A 334 -13.97 -10.02 -5.31
CA ALA A 334 -15.29 -10.35 -4.79
C ALA A 334 -15.57 -9.77 -3.39
N ALA A 335 -14.53 -9.39 -2.63
CA ALA A 335 -14.69 -8.72 -1.34
C ALA A 335 -15.44 -7.38 -1.46
N ALA A 336 -15.50 -6.78 -2.66
CA ALA A 336 -16.30 -5.58 -2.91
C ALA A 336 -17.78 -5.71 -2.53
N GLN A 337 -18.31 -6.94 -2.45
CA GLN A 337 -19.71 -7.21 -2.09
C GLN A 337 -19.90 -7.61 -0.63
N GLN A 338 -18.83 -7.67 0.16
CA GLN A 338 -18.89 -8.04 1.58
C GLN A 338 -19.47 -6.91 2.42
N PHE A 339 -20.07 -7.27 3.56
CA PHE A 339 -20.50 -6.35 4.58
C PHE A 339 -19.53 -6.38 5.74
N GLN A 340 -18.89 -5.25 6.01
CA GLN A 340 -17.91 -5.10 7.09
C GLN A 340 -18.24 -3.88 7.93
N LEU A 341 -18.27 -4.05 9.25
CA LEU A 341 -18.60 -2.98 10.20
C LEU A 341 -17.39 -2.10 10.54
N ASP A 342 -16.19 -2.62 10.41
CA ASP A 342 -14.94 -1.89 10.68
C ASP A 342 -14.76 -0.66 9.77
N VAL A 343 -15.23 -0.73 8.53
CA VAL A 343 -15.17 0.36 7.55
C VAL A 343 -15.76 1.67 8.11
N TYR A 344 -16.83 1.61 8.89
CA TYR A 344 -17.42 2.81 9.49
C TYR A 344 -16.46 3.45 10.51
N GLY A 345 -15.83 2.62 11.36
CA GLY A 345 -14.86 3.10 12.34
C GLY A 345 -13.61 3.69 11.69
N GLU A 346 -13.08 3.02 10.67
CA GLU A 346 -11.94 3.50 9.90
C GLU A 346 -12.23 4.87 9.28
N LEU A 347 -13.38 5.00 8.64
CA LEU A 347 -13.82 6.25 8.02
C LEU A 347 -13.94 7.38 9.03
N PHE A 348 -14.65 7.16 10.14
CA PHE A 348 -14.88 8.20 11.15
C PHE A 348 -13.58 8.56 11.90
N ASP A 349 -12.69 7.59 12.15
CA ASP A 349 -11.39 7.90 12.73
C ASP A 349 -10.56 8.78 11.80
N ALA A 350 -10.47 8.44 10.51
CA ALA A 350 -9.73 9.26 9.53
C ALA A 350 -10.30 10.68 9.39
N LEU A 351 -11.63 10.83 9.35
CA LEU A 351 -12.29 12.13 9.26
C LEU A 351 -12.06 12.98 10.52
N TYR A 352 -12.11 12.35 11.70
CA TYR A 352 -11.85 13.03 12.96
C TYR A 352 -10.38 13.47 13.05
N GLN A 353 -9.43 12.60 12.72
CA GLN A 353 -8.00 12.93 12.69
C GLN A 353 -7.69 14.05 11.69
N ALA A 354 -8.36 14.04 10.54
CA ALA A 354 -8.25 15.12 9.55
C ALA A 354 -8.78 16.45 10.11
N HIS A 355 -9.90 16.42 10.85
CA HIS A 355 -10.46 17.59 11.53
C HIS A 355 -9.49 18.16 12.57
N GLN A 356 -8.91 17.32 13.43
CA GLN A 356 -7.90 17.71 14.43
C GLN A 356 -6.68 18.42 13.81
N ARG A 357 -6.35 18.10 12.54
CA ARG A 357 -5.28 18.75 11.77
C ARG A 357 -5.75 19.94 10.93
N GLY A 358 -6.95 20.50 11.25
CA GLY A 358 -7.48 21.71 10.63
C GLY A 358 -8.16 21.53 9.27
N MET A 359 -8.44 20.32 8.84
CA MET A 359 -9.24 20.06 7.64
C MET A 359 -10.73 20.11 7.99
N ARG A 360 -11.37 21.26 7.81
CA ARG A 360 -12.80 21.42 8.11
C ARG A 360 -13.66 20.54 7.19
N ALA A 361 -14.67 19.89 7.78
CA ALA A 361 -15.72 19.23 7.01
C ALA A 361 -16.65 20.30 6.38
N ASP A 362 -17.10 20.05 5.16
CA ASP A 362 -18.17 20.84 4.55
C ASP A 362 -19.55 20.29 4.98
N GLU A 363 -20.61 21.05 4.70
CA GLU A 363 -21.98 20.63 5.02
C GLU A 363 -22.38 19.29 4.37
N SER A 364 -21.82 18.98 3.18
CA SER A 364 -22.10 17.73 2.47
C SER A 364 -21.46 16.55 3.18
N GLY A 365 -20.22 16.69 3.63
CA GLY A 365 -19.51 15.68 4.42
C GLY A 365 -20.21 15.38 5.74
N VAL A 366 -20.67 16.42 6.45
CA VAL A 366 -21.45 16.27 7.70
C VAL A 366 -22.76 15.50 7.46
N ARG A 367 -23.50 15.82 6.38
CA ARG A 367 -24.73 15.09 6.03
C ARG A 367 -24.49 13.62 5.69
N VAL A 368 -23.45 13.33 4.90
CA VAL A 368 -23.05 11.95 4.57
C VAL A 368 -22.66 11.19 5.82
N GLY A 369 -21.83 11.79 6.69
CA GLY A 369 -21.45 11.19 7.96
C GLY A 369 -22.65 10.83 8.83
N ARG A 370 -23.61 11.76 8.99
CA ARG A 370 -24.84 11.50 9.74
C ARG A 370 -25.66 10.35 9.16
N ALA A 371 -25.83 10.29 7.84
CA ALA A 371 -26.54 9.19 7.19
C ALA A 371 -25.86 7.82 7.39
N LEU A 372 -24.52 7.81 7.39
CA LEU A 372 -23.73 6.60 7.68
C LEU A 372 -23.90 6.15 9.14
N LEU A 373 -23.90 7.08 10.11
CA LEU A 373 -24.14 6.75 11.53
C LEU A 373 -25.56 6.25 11.79
N ASP A 374 -26.57 6.88 11.20
CA ASP A 374 -27.96 6.44 11.30
C ASP A 374 -28.15 5.02 10.67
N HIS A 375 -27.36 4.69 9.66
CA HIS A 375 -27.34 3.33 9.11
C HIS A 375 -26.63 2.37 10.06
N LEU A 376 -25.43 2.71 10.55
CA LEU A 376 -24.65 1.91 11.48
C LEU A 376 -25.44 1.61 12.76
N GLU A 377 -26.19 2.57 13.30
CA GLU A 377 -27.06 2.38 14.48
C GLU A 377 -28.06 1.22 14.32
N ARG A 378 -28.51 0.99 13.08
CA ARG A 378 -29.44 -0.13 12.75
C ARG A 378 -28.75 -1.46 12.55
N VAL A 379 -27.50 -1.45 12.01
CA VAL A 379 -26.85 -2.67 11.53
C VAL A 379 -25.67 -3.15 12.39
N TRP A 380 -25.19 -2.39 13.36
CA TRP A 380 -24.01 -2.76 14.15
C TRP A 380 -24.16 -4.11 14.89
N ARG A 381 -25.41 -4.54 15.15
CA ARG A 381 -25.72 -5.83 15.81
C ARG A 381 -25.64 -7.02 14.86
N GLU A 382 -25.56 -6.78 13.54
CA GLU A 382 -25.43 -7.85 12.55
C GLU A 382 -24.02 -8.46 12.59
N PRO A 383 -23.88 -9.75 12.24
CA PRO A 383 -22.58 -10.33 11.96
C PRO A 383 -22.05 -9.82 10.62
N ASP A 384 -20.73 -9.79 10.47
CA ASP A 384 -20.04 -9.31 9.28
C ASP A 384 -18.93 -10.27 8.82
N GLU A 385 -18.22 -9.95 7.73
CA GLU A 385 -17.09 -10.73 7.24
C GLU A 385 -15.76 -10.36 7.91
N GLY A 386 -15.70 -9.26 8.71
CA GLY A 386 -14.52 -8.82 9.47
C GLY A 386 -13.38 -8.29 8.62
N ILE A 387 -12.36 -7.75 9.29
CA ILE A 387 -11.20 -7.08 8.68
C ILE A 387 -10.44 -7.98 7.68
N TRP A 388 -10.47 -9.30 7.85
CA TRP A 388 -9.75 -10.26 7.02
C TRP A 388 -10.57 -10.81 5.85
N GLU A 389 -11.76 -10.25 5.60
CA GLU A 389 -12.57 -10.58 4.41
C GLU A 389 -12.91 -12.06 4.31
N VAL A 390 -13.27 -12.67 5.46
CA VAL A 390 -13.48 -14.12 5.54
C VAL A 390 -14.55 -14.61 4.55
N ARG A 391 -14.30 -15.75 3.92
CA ARG A 391 -15.22 -16.44 3.01
C ARG A 391 -15.98 -17.58 3.70
N GLY A 392 -15.71 -17.83 4.99
CA GLY A 392 -16.34 -18.88 5.82
C GLY A 392 -17.69 -18.49 6.44
N GLY A 393 -18.24 -17.33 6.07
CA GLY A 393 -19.50 -16.80 6.59
C GLY A 393 -19.32 -15.79 7.73
N ARG A 394 -20.35 -14.96 7.92
CA ARG A 394 -20.37 -13.83 8.86
C ARG A 394 -20.29 -14.27 10.31
N LYS A 395 -19.55 -13.52 11.11
CA LYS A 395 -19.39 -13.70 12.55
C LYS A 395 -19.53 -12.34 13.26
N HIS A 396 -19.72 -12.37 14.59
CA HIS A 396 -19.64 -11.17 15.42
C HIS A 396 -18.17 -10.93 15.82
N PHE A 397 -17.34 -10.46 14.85
CA PHE A 397 -15.93 -10.18 15.12
C PHE A 397 -15.77 -9.08 16.15
N VAL A 398 -14.90 -9.30 17.14
CA VAL A 398 -14.65 -8.33 18.21
C VAL A 398 -14.08 -7.03 17.65
N HIS A 399 -13.10 -7.11 16.74
CA HIS A 399 -12.54 -5.93 16.06
C HIS A 399 -13.63 -5.12 15.35
N SER A 400 -14.50 -5.75 14.58
CA SER A 400 -15.60 -5.07 13.87
C SER A 400 -16.53 -4.32 14.82
N LYS A 401 -16.85 -4.90 15.99
CA LYS A 401 -17.66 -4.23 17.02
C LYS A 401 -16.92 -3.06 17.68
N VAL A 402 -15.61 -3.23 17.93
CA VAL A 402 -14.77 -2.11 18.42
C VAL A 402 -14.78 -0.97 17.41
N MET A 403 -14.65 -1.24 16.12
CA MET A 403 -14.65 -0.21 15.09
C MET A 403 -16.02 0.45 14.93
N ALA A 404 -17.14 -0.27 15.13
CA ALA A 404 -18.45 0.34 15.22
C ALA A 404 -18.54 1.31 16.43
N TRP A 405 -17.95 0.95 17.56
CA TRP A 405 -17.79 1.86 18.71
C TRP A 405 -16.98 3.11 18.34
N VAL A 406 -15.85 2.93 17.63
CA VAL A 406 -14.98 4.03 17.18
C VAL A 406 -15.77 5.04 16.34
N ALA A 407 -16.61 4.57 15.41
CA ALA A 407 -17.42 5.47 14.58
C ALA A 407 -18.28 6.42 15.43
N PHE A 408 -19.00 5.90 16.42
CA PHE A 408 -19.82 6.73 17.32
C PHE A 408 -18.95 7.62 18.22
N ASP A 409 -17.86 7.12 18.77
CA ASP A 409 -16.97 7.90 19.64
C ASP A 409 -16.37 9.11 18.90
N ARG A 410 -15.85 8.90 17.69
CA ARG A 410 -15.29 9.99 16.87
C ARG A 410 -16.34 11.01 16.43
N ALA A 411 -17.54 10.54 16.08
CA ALA A 411 -18.64 11.42 15.73
C ALA A 411 -19.10 12.28 16.92
N ILE A 412 -19.16 11.70 18.12
CA ILE A 412 -19.51 12.44 19.35
C ILE A 412 -18.44 13.49 19.64
N LYS A 413 -17.16 13.13 19.63
CA LYS A 413 -16.04 14.06 19.84
C LYS A 413 -16.06 15.21 18.82
N PHE A 414 -16.17 14.88 17.54
CA PHE A 414 -16.28 15.89 16.47
C PHE A 414 -17.44 16.86 16.73
N TYR A 415 -18.60 16.33 17.13
CA TYR A 415 -19.77 17.14 17.37
C TYR A 415 -19.60 18.04 18.61
N GLU A 416 -19.06 17.53 19.70
CA GLU A 416 -18.81 18.28 20.94
C GLU A 416 -17.85 19.46 20.72
N GLU A 417 -16.81 19.26 19.90
CA GLU A 417 -15.88 20.30 19.50
C GLU A 417 -16.52 21.33 18.55
N HIS A 418 -17.37 20.87 17.63
CA HIS A 418 -18.02 21.75 16.65
C HIS A 418 -19.10 22.62 17.23
N VAL A 419 -19.79 22.15 18.28
CA VAL A 419 -20.84 22.90 19.03
C VAL A 419 -20.23 24.06 19.79
N SER A 420 -18.96 24.02 20.18
CA SER A 420 -18.29 25.19 20.78
C SER A 420 -18.22 26.39 19.83
N ASP A 421 -18.29 26.17 18.53
CA ASP A 421 -18.21 27.21 17.50
C ASP A 421 -19.56 27.65 16.91
N ASN A 422 -20.66 26.88 17.14
CA ASN A 422 -22.00 27.12 16.57
C ASN A 422 -23.10 26.71 17.55
N GLU A 423 -24.22 27.42 17.58
CA GLU A 423 -25.38 27.02 18.42
C GLU A 423 -25.98 25.68 17.90
N PRO A 424 -26.03 24.61 18.74
CA PRO A 424 -26.59 23.33 18.35
C PRO A 424 -28.08 23.41 18.12
N THR A 425 -28.61 22.67 17.16
CA THR A 425 -30.05 22.49 17.03
C THR A 425 -30.55 21.39 17.98
N ALA A 426 -31.81 21.43 18.39
CA ALA A 426 -32.41 20.38 19.23
C ALA A 426 -32.34 18.98 18.57
N GLY A 427 -32.33 18.89 17.24
CA GLY A 427 -32.17 17.65 16.50
C GLY A 427 -30.74 17.08 16.60
N ASP A 428 -29.77 17.95 16.77
CA ASP A 428 -28.36 17.56 16.93
C ASP A 428 -28.13 16.96 18.32
N GLU A 429 -28.63 17.61 19.38
CA GLU A 429 -28.52 17.10 20.75
C GLU A 429 -29.17 15.72 20.91
N ALA A 430 -30.37 15.53 20.31
CA ALA A 430 -31.05 14.23 20.32
C ALA A 430 -30.25 13.14 19.61
N SER A 431 -29.58 13.45 18.49
CA SER A 431 -28.73 12.53 17.78
C SER A 431 -27.52 12.11 18.60
N VAL A 432 -26.83 13.08 19.22
CA VAL A 432 -25.65 12.81 20.07
C VAL A 432 -26.02 11.95 21.28
N ALA A 433 -27.21 12.22 21.90
CA ALA A 433 -27.67 11.39 23.00
C ALA A 433 -27.89 9.93 22.60
N ARG A 434 -28.47 9.68 21.42
CA ARG A 434 -28.61 8.29 20.86
C ARG A 434 -27.27 7.66 20.60
N TRP A 435 -26.36 8.39 19.95
CA TRP A 435 -25.00 7.88 19.63
C TRP A 435 -24.23 7.52 20.90
N ARG A 436 -24.31 8.33 21.96
CA ARG A 436 -23.72 7.99 23.26
C ARG A 436 -24.31 6.69 23.83
N ALA A 437 -25.63 6.55 23.80
CA ALA A 437 -26.29 5.34 24.28
C ALA A 437 -25.85 4.10 23.49
N THR A 438 -25.78 4.19 22.16
CA THR A 438 -25.33 3.11 21.28
C THR A 438 -23.84 2.79 21.50
N ARG A 439 -22.97 3.80 21.58
CA ARG A 439 -21.55 3.63 21.90
C ARG A 439 -21.35 2.87 23.22
N ASP A 440 -22.05 3.29 24.26
CA ASP A 440 -21.95 2.68 25.60
C ASP A 440 -22.55 1.26 25.64
N GLU A 441 -23.55 0.96 24.81
CA GLU A 441 -24.09 -0.38 24.61
C GLU A 441 -23.05 -1.29 23.94
N ILE A 442 -22.44 -0.85 22.84
CA ILE A 442 -21.40 -1.59 22.14
C ILE A 442 -20.22 -1.89 23.09
N HIS A 443 -19.75 -0.88 23.83
CA HIS A 443 -18.64 -1.04 24.77
C HIS A 443 -18.93 -2.14 25.81
N ARG A 444 -20.11 -2.11 26.42
CA ARG A 444 -20.53 -3.13 27.39
C ARG A 444 -20.63 -4.52 26.76
N GLU A 445 -21.22 -4.61 25.56
CA GLU A 445 -21.36 -5.88 24.87
C GLU A 445 -20.02 -6.50 24.49
N VAL A 446 -19.09 -5.70 23.95
CA VAL A 446 -17.74 -6.17 23.61
C VAL A 446 -16.99 -6.63 24.85
N CYS A 447 -17.04 -5.88 25.95
CA CYS A 447 -16.38 -6.25 27.21
C CYS A 447 -16.97 -7.52 27.84
N ASP A 448 -18.27 -7.78 27.64
CA ASP A 448 -18.96 -8.97 28.20
C ASP A 448 -18.77 -10.21 27.31
N LYS A 449 -18.98 -10.08 25.98
CA LYS A 449 -19.00 -11.24 25.06
C LYS A 449 -17.69 -11.47 24.32
N GLY A 450 -16.86 -10.44 24.19
CA GLY A 450 -15.61 -10.48 23.42
C GLY A 450 -14.38 -10.82 24.26
N PHE A 451 -14.49 -10.88 25.61
CA PHE A 451 -13.37 -11.15 26.51
C PHE A 451 -13.53 -12.52 27.18
N ASP A 452 -12.57 -13.41 26.94
CA ASP A 452 -12.48 -14.72 27.61
C ASP A 452 -11.66 -14.60 28.89
N LYS A 453 -12.33 -14.81 30.04
CA LYS A 453 -11.72 -14.69 31.38
C LYS A 453 -10.71 -15.80 31.69
N GLU A 454 -10.91 -17.01 31.11
CA GLU A 454 -9.98 -18.12 31.31
C GLU A 454 -8.68 -17.88 30.55
N ARG A 455 -8.78 -17.33 29.34
CA ARG A 455 -7.63 -16.96 28.52
C ARG A 455 -6.99 -15.64 28.94
N ASN A 456 -7.74 -14.83 29.68
CA ASN A 456 -7.39 -13.43 30.02
C ASN A 456 -7.11 -12.60 28.76
N SER A 457 -7.95 -12.73 27.73
CA SER A 457 -7.75 -12.10 26.41
C SER A 457 -9.08 -11.82 25.73
N PHE A 458 -9.13 -10.75 24.94
CA PHE A 458 -10.13 -10.65 23.90
C PHE A 458 -9.95 -11.79 22.90
N VAL A 459 -11.04 -12.18 22.21
CA VAL A 459 -11.10 -13.30 21.26
C VAL A 459 -11.54 -12.81 19.89
N GLN A 460 -11.32 -13.61 18.86
CA GLN A 460 -11.57 -13.24 17.47
C GLN A 460 -13.02 -12.81 17.23
N PHE A 461 -13.99 -13.63 17.67
CA PHE A 461 -15.42 -13.34 17.57
C PHE A 461 -16.17 -13.89 18.79
N TYR A 462 -17.38 -13.41 19.02
CA TYR A 462 -18.19 -13.82 20.17
C TYR A 462 -18.40 -15.34 20.21
N GLY A 463 -18.06 -15.92 21.33
CA GLY A 463 -18.15 -17.36 21.55
C GLY A 463 -16.97 -18.20 21.04
N SER A 464 -15.99 -17.60 20.39
CA SER A 464 -14.72 -18.24 20.06
C SER A 464 -13.76 -18.24 21.26
N LYS A 465 -12.73 -19.08 21.18
CA LYS A 465 -11.53 -19.00 22.02
C LYS A 465 -10.29 -18.66 21.19
N ASP A 466 -10.45 -18.45 19.89
CA ASP A 466 -9.34 -18.17 18.99
C ASP A 466 -8.86 -16.72 19.13
N LEU A 467 -7.59 -16.50 18.91
CA LEU A 467 -6.97 -15.18 18.88
C LEU A 467 -6.94 -14.61 17.47
N ASP A 468 -6.82 -13.30 17.39
CA ASP A 468 -6.72 -12.54 16.15
C ASP A 468 -5.80 -11.33 16.36
N ALA A 469 -4.87 -11.09 15.46
CA ALA A 469 -3.95 -9.98 15.57
C ALA A 469 -4.63 -8.61 15.47
N SER A 470 -5.83 -8.50 14.88
CA SER A 470 -6.61 -7.25 14.86
C SER A 470 -7.00 -6.76 16.27
N LEU A 471 -7.02 -7.66 17.26
CA LEU A 471 -7.24 -7.30 18.67
C LEU A 471 -6.15 -6.40 19.25
N LEU A 472 -4.96 -6.37 18.65
CA LEU A 472 -3.88 -5.44 18.98
C LEU A 472 -4.28 -3.97 18.72
N LEU A 473 -5.30 -3.72 17.89
CA LEU A 473 -5.79 -2.37 17.60
C LEU A 473 -6.73 -1.81 18.67
N ILE A 474 -7.23 -2.62 19.61
CA ILE A 474 -8.24 -2.21 20.62
C ILE A 474 -7.79 -0.96 21.40
N ALA A 475 -6.56 -0.99 21.93
CA ALA A 475 -6.03 0.15 22.67
C ALA A 475 -5.66 1.32 21.76
N HIS A 476 -5.12 1.04 20.57
CA HIS A 476 -4.77 2.08 19.59
C HIS A 476 -5.98 2.88 19.10
N MET A 477 -7.17 2.28 19.11
CA MET A 477 -8.43 2.95 18.79
C MET A 477 -9.04 3.69 19.99
N GLY A 478 -8.44 3.57 21.19
CA GLY A 478 -8.92 4.21 22.41
C GLY A 478 -10.16 3.54 23.01
N PHE A 479 -10.46 2.30 22.64
CA PHE A 479 -11.57 1.54 23.19
C PHE A 479 -11.36 1.21 24.68
N LEU A 480 -10.14 0.87 25.05
CA LEU A 480 -9.65 0.70 26.42
C LEU A 480 -8.27 1.34 26.57
N PRO A 481 -7.89 1.78 27.78
CA PRO A 481 -6.53 2.25 28.05
C PRO A 481 -5.48 1.18 27.73
N GLN A 482 -4.29 1.62 27.33
CA GLN A 482 -3.18 0.71 26.97
C GLN A 482 -2.76 -0.20 28.15
N ASP A 483 -2.87 0.29 29.38
CA ASP A 483 -2.54 -0.42 30.61
C ASP A 483 -3.72 -1.19 31.24
N ASP A 484 -4.88 -1.22 30.57
CA ASP A 484 -6.01 -2.05 31.02
C ASP A 484 -5.58 -3.52 31.08
N PRO A 485 -5.79 -4.25 32.19
CA PRO A 485 -5.36 -5.64 32.32
C PRO A 485 -5.86 -6.58 31.22
N ARG A 486 -7.00 -6.26 30.58
CA ARG A 486 -7.56 -7.04 29.47
C ARG A 486 -6.77 -6.82 28.19
N VAL A 487 -6.30 -5.58 27.95
CA VAL A 487 -5.42 -5.24 26.81
C VAL A 487 -4.07 -5.90 27.01
N VAL A 488 -3.45 -5.74 28.17
CA VAL A 488 -2.17 -6.38 28.50
C VAL A 488 -2.26 -7.89 28.32
N GLY A 489 -3.31 -8.54 28.87
CA GLY A 489 -3.52 -9.98 28.73
C GLY A 489 -3.69 -10.42 27.28
N THR A 490 -4.35 -9.60 26.44
CA THR A 490 -4.51 -9.87 25.00
C THR A 490 -3.18 -9.78 24.26
N VAL A 491 -2.36 -8.75 24.52
CA VAL A 491 -1.02 -8.61 23.92
C VAL A 491 -0.13 -9.80 24.31
N GLU A 492 -0.14 -10.21 25.57
CA GLU A 492 0.62 -11.37 26.05
C GLU A 492 0.13 -12.68 25.43
N ALA A 493 -1.19 -12.88 25.30
CA ALA A 493 -1.75 -14.05 24.66
C ALA A 493 -1.37 -14.14 23.16
N ILE A 494 -1.45 -13.03 22.43
CA ILE A 494 -1.03 -12.96 21.03
C ILE A 494 0.47 -13.24 20.90
N GLY A 495 1.31 -12.62 21.75
CA GLY A 495 2.76 -12.87 21.75
C GLY A 495 3.14 -14.31 22.06
N ARG A 496 2.33 -15.02 22.85
CA ARG A 496 2.57 -16.43 23.19
C ARG A 496 2.07 -17.39 22.12
N ASP A 497 0.87 -17.14 21.56
CA ASP A 497 0.12 -18.13 20.78
C ASP A 497 0.10 -17.83 19.27
N LEU A 498 0.30 -16.57 18.83
CA LEU A 498 0.34 -16.19 17.40
C LEU A 498 1.72 -15.77 16.90
N MET A 499 2.73 -15.66 17.79
CA MET A 499 4.09 -15.34 17.35
C MET A 499 4.83 -16.63 16.96
N HIS A 500 5.14 -16.76 15.67
CA HIS A 500 5.87 -17.87 15.09
C HIS A 500 7.13 -17.37 14.38
N ASP A 501 8.27 -17.98 14.63
CA ASP A 501 9.58 -17.60 14.06
C ASP A 501 9.91 -16.10 14.20
N GLY A 502 9.31 -15.44 15.21
CA GLY A 502 9.50 -14.02 15.51
C GLY A 502 8.62 -13.06 14.72
N PHE A 503 7.54 -13.56 14.10
CA PHE A 503 6.51 -12.78 13.41
C PHE A 503 5.12 -13.15 13.93
N VAL A 504 4.22 -12.17 13.99
CA VAL A 504 2.84 -12.36 14.43
C VAL A 504 1.97 -12.75 13.25
N LEU A 505 1.30 -13.89 13.35
CA LEU A 505 0.31 -14.34 12.36
C LEU A 505 -1.01 -13.57 12.53
N ARG A 506 -1.80 -13.46 11.48
CA ARG A 506 -3.17 -12.88 11.54
C ARG A 506 -4.05 -13.61 12.53
N TYR A 507 -4.08 -14.92 12.43
CA TYR A 507 -4.78 -15.90 13.29
C TYR A 507 -4.21 -17.29 13.00
N ASP A 508 -4.62 -18.30 13.76
CA ASP A 508 -4.17 -19.67 13.53
C ASP A 508 -4.92 -20.28 12.33
N THR A 509 -4.20 -20.58 11.25
CA THR A 509 -4.70 -21.23 10.04
C THR A 509 -4.49 -22.75 10.04
N SER A 510 -3.90 -23.34 11.08
CA SER A 510 -3.55 -24.77 11.12
C SER A 510 -4.74 -25.71 11.32
N GLY A 511 -5.89 -25.17 11.76
CA GLY A 511 -7.13 -25.91 12.03
C GLY A 511 -8.17 -25.79 10.92
N GLN A 512 -9.47 -25.99 11.27
CA GLN A 512 -10.59 -25.59 10.40
C GLN A 512 -10.61 -24.08 10.36
N SER A 513 -10.13 -23.51 9.25
CA SER A 513 -9.97 -22.08 9.09
C SER A 513 -11.30 -21.34 9.21
N THR A 514 -11.35 -20.33 10.08
CA THR A 514 -12.49 -19.42 10.22
C THR A 514 -12.78 -18.66 8.93
N ASP A 515 -11.76 -18.45 8.09
CA ASP A 515 -11.87 -17.70 6.85
C ASP A 515 -12.46 -18.48 5.67
N GLY A 516 -12.65 -19.80 5.82
CA GLY A 516 -13.24 -20.66 4.78
C GLY A 516 -12.28 -20.99 3.62
N LEU A 517 -10.99 -20.79 3.80
CA LEU A 517 -9.94 -21.05 2.82
C LEU A 517 -9.03 -22.21 3.28
N PRO A 518 -8.30 -22.86 2.36
CA PRO A 518 -7.24 -23.80 2.74
C PRO A 518 -6.20 -23.17 3.65
N ALA A 519 -5.63 -23.97 4.55
CA ALA A 519 -4.53 -23.55 5.42
C ALA A 519 -3.30 -23.16 4.61
N GLY A 520 -2.50 -22.26 5.16
CA GLY A 520 -1.22 -21.82 4.60
C GLY A 520 -1.28 -20.36 4.12
N GLU A 521 -0.48 -19.53 4.78
CA GLU A 521 -0.18 -18.16 4.41
C GLU A 521 1.16 -17.78 5.06
N GLY A 522 1.80 -16.71 4.59
CA GLY A 522 2.95 -16.11 5.24
C GLY A 522 2.54 -15.34 6.50
N ALA A 523 3.50 -14.71 7.15
CA ALA A 523 3.24 -13.77 8.22
C ALA A 523 2.86 -12.41 7.62
N PHE A 524 1.63 -11.97 7.82
CA PHE A 524 1.14 -10.66 7.39
C PHE A 524 1.86 -9.56 8.18
N LEU A 525 2.74 -8.81 7.51
CA LEU A 525 3.70 -7.90 8.14
C LEU A 525 3.08 -6.86 9.08
N PRO A 526 1.93 -6.25 8.77
CA PRO A 526 1.28 -5.28 9.66
C PRO A 526 1.01 -5.81 11.07
N CYS A 527 0.69 -7.09 11.24
CA CYS A 527 0.42 -7.69 12.56
C CYS A 527 1.62 -7.58 13.50
N SER A 528 2.82 -7.80 12.98
CA SER A 528 4.07 -7.67 13.74
C SER A 528 4.39 -6.22 14.08
N PHE A 529 4.08 -5.26 13.20
CA PHE A 529 4.19 -3.83 13.48
C PHE A 529 3.19 -3.40 14.56
N TRP A 530 1.93 -3.85 14.51
CA TRP A 530 0.95 -3.56 15.58
C TRP A 530 1.37 -4.14 16.92
N TYR A 531 2.02 -5.30 16.92
CA TYR A 531 2.56 -5.86 18.14
C TYR A 531 3.69 -4.99 18.70
N ALA A 532 4.60 -4.48 17.85
CA ALA A 532 5.63 -3.52 18.25
C ALA A 532 5.02 -2.23 18.82
N ASP A 533 3.95 -1.71 18.22
CA ASP A 533 3.22 -0.53 18.72
C ASP A 533 2.65 -0.76 20.13
N ASN A 534 2.12 -1.96 20.41
CA ASN A 534 1.66 -2.32 21.77
C ASN A 534 2.81 -2.42 22.76
N LEU A 535 3.96 -2.97 22.36
CA LEU A 535 5.15 -2.98 23.21
C LEU A 535 5.62 -1.56 23.56
N ILE A 536 5.58 -0.63 22.60
CA ILE A 536 5.89 0.79 22.80
C ILE A 536 4.91 1.38 23.84
N GLY A 537 3.61 1.18 23.63
CA GLY A 537 2.56 1.68 24.52
C GLY A 537 2.64 1.12 25.96
N LEU A 538 3.17 -0.09 26.13
CA LEU A 538 3.45 -0.73 27.43
C LEU A 538 4.82 -0.36 28.02
N GLY A 539 5.59 0.54 27.39
CA GLY A 539 6.93 0.94 27.83
C GLY A 539 8.03 -0.11 27.59
N ARG A 540 7.75 -1.20 26.84
CA ARG A 540 8.71 -2.27 26.49
C ARG A 540 9.54 -1.89 25.27
N CYS A 541 10.18 -0.72 25.31
CA CYS A 541 10.81 -0.08 24.14
C CYS A 541 11.98 -0.89 23.56
N GLU A 542 12.77 -1.61 24.36
CA GLU A 542 13.88 -2.43 23.86
C GLU A 542 13.39 -3.64 23.06
N GLU A 543 12.31 -4.28 23.50
CA GLU A 543 11.68 -5.39 22.79
C GLU A 543 11.05 -4.89 21.49
N ALA A 544 10.37 -3.74 21.53
CA ALA A 544 9.82 -3.09 20.35
C ALA A 544 10.92 -2.76 19.33
N ARG A 545 12.05 -2.18 19.77
CA ARG A 545 13.20 -1.86 18.90
C ARG A 545 13.74 -3.13 18.23
N ALA A 546 13.95 -4.19 18.97
CA ALA A 546 14.47 -5.46 18.42
C ALA A 546 13.53 -6.05 17.37
N LEU A 547 12.22 -5.96 17.58
CA LEU A 547 11.22 -6.40 16.59
C LEU A 547 11.21 -5.48 15.37
N ILE A 548 11.22 -4.15 15.55
CA ILE A 548 11.31 -3.19 14.46
C ILE A 548 12.53 -3.47 13.58
N GLU A 549 13.72 -3.59 14.17
CA GLU A 549 14.95 -3.87 13.41
C GLU A 549 14.88 -5.18 12.63
N ARG A 550 14.24 -6.22 13.20
CA ARG A 550 13.97 -7.48 12.48
C ARG A 550 13.05 -7.26 11.28
N LEU A 551 11.97 -6.49 11.43
CA LEU A 551 11.03 -6.19 10.36
C LEU A 551 11.68 -5.34 9.25
N LEU A 552 12.48 -4.35 9.63
CA LEU A 552 13.22 -3.52 8.67
C LEU A 552 14.26 -4.32 7.86
N ALA A 553 14.82 -5.39 8.44
CA ALA A 553 15.74 -6.28 7.73
C ALA A 553 15.05 -7.13 6.63
N LEU A 554 13.72 -7.18 6.59
CA LEU A 554 12.95 -7.83 5.51
C LEU A 554 12.81 -6.94 4.27
N CYS A 555 13.03 -5.63 4.38
CA CYS A 555 13.03 -4.76 3.21
C CYS A 555 14.04 -5.27 2.18
N ASN A 556 13.64 -5.27 0.92
CA ASN A 556 14.58 -5.63 -0.13
C ASN A 556 15.71 -4.60 -0.29
N ASP A 557 16.64 -4.84 -1.21
CA ASP A 557 17.82 -3.99 -1.45
C ASP A 557 17.50 -2.53 -1.85
N VAL A 558 16.26 -2.24 -2.21
CA VAL A 558 15.77 -0.88 -2.53
C VAL A 558 14.71 -0.38 -1.54
N GLY A 559 14.52 -1.06 -0.41
CA GLY A 559 13.68 -0.63 0.72
C GLY A 559 12.19 -0.88 0.55
N LEU A 560 11.78 -1.91 -0.19
CA LEU A 560 10.37 -2.26 -0.42
C LEU A 560 9.97 -3.53 0.33
N LEU A 561 8.68 -3.59 0.72
CA LEU A 561 8.05 -4.72 1.40
C LEU A 561 6.86 -5.24 0.60
N ALA A 562 6.70 -6.57 0.56
CA ALA A 562 5.49 -7.24 0.13
C ALA A 562 4.43 -7.26 1.25
N GLU A 563 3.33 -7.91 0.99
CA GLU A 563 2.23 -8.14 1.90
C GLU A 563 2.65 -8.96 3.12
N GLU A 564 3.33 -10.07 2.86
CA GLU A 564 3.67 -11.10 3.82
C GLU A 564 5.12 -11.55 3.69
N TYR A 565 5.58 -12.25 4.70
CA TYR A 565 6.87 -12.92 4.72
C TYR A 565 6.71 -14.40 5.07
N ASP A 566 7.28 -15.28 4.25
CA ASP A 566 7.38 -16.71 4.55
C ASP A 566 8.65 -16.97 5.36
N PRO A 567 8.56 -17.19 6.68
CA PRO A 567 9.73 -17.39 7.52
C PRO A 567 10.44 -18.73 7.27
N VAL A 568 9.73 -19.72 6.72
CA VAL A 568 10.29 -21.05 6.41
C VAL A 568 11.12 -20.98 5.14
N ARG A 569 10.57 -20.37 4.07
CA ARG A 569 11.28 -20.17 2.79
C ARG A 569 12.20 -18.95 2.82
N LYS A 570 12.09 -18.11 3.84
CA LYS A 570 12.85 -16.85 4.02
C LYS A 570 12.75 -15.91 2.83
N ARG A 571 11.53 -15.65 2.39
CA ARG A 571 11.25 -14.80 1.23
C ARG A 571 9.96 -14.01 1.41
N GLN A 572 9.87 -12.91 0.69
CA GLN A 572 8.64 -12.12 0.60
C GLN A 572 7.62 -12.86 -0.25
N VAL A 573 6.32 -12.77 0.13
CA VAL A 573 5.16 -13.35 -0.57
C VAL A 573 3.99 -12.37 -0.53
N GLY A 574 2.94 -12.63 -1.31
CA GLY A 574 1.82 -11.72 -1.47
C GLY A 574 2.10 -10.54 -2.41
N ASN A 575 1.13 -9.64 -2.57
CA ASN A 575 1.23 -8.53 -3.51
C ASN A 575 2.32 -7.52 -3.14
N PHE A 576 2.95 -6.88 -4.16
CA PHE A 576 4.19 -6.12 -3.99
C PHE A 576 4.28 -4.87 -4.87
N PRO A 577 4.86 -3.75 -4.34
CA PRO A 577 4.95 -3.47 -2.91
C PRO A 577 3.56 -3.22 -2.33
N GLN A 578 3.36 -3.52 -1.04
CA GLN A 578 2.04 -3.48 -0.43
C GLN A 578 1.90 -2.27 0.49
N ALA A 579 0.81 -1.49 0.28
CA ALA A 579 0.56 -0.26 1.03
C ALA A 579 0.48 -0.50 2.54
N PHE A 580 -0.25 -1.54 2.97
CA PHE A 580 -0.49 -1.80 4.39
C PHE A 580 0.80 -2.11 5.16
N SER A 581 1.73 -2.86 4.55
CA SER A 581 3.05 -3.13 5.15
C SER A 581 3.87 -1.84 5.32
N HIS A 582 3.89 -0.98 4.29
CA HIS A 582 4.59 0.30 4.37
C HIS A 582 3.93 1.29 5.32
N VAL A 583 2.59 1.31 5.41
CA VAL A 583 1.89 2.21 6.33
C VAL A 583 2.07 1.79 7.78
N ALA A 584 2.03 0.48 8.07
CA ALA A 584 2.30 -0.05 9.40
C ALA A 584 3.74 0.29 9.83
N LEU A 585 4.71 0.11 8.93
CA LEU A 585 6.10 0.53 9.14
C LEU A 585 6.18 2.02 9.49
N VAL A 586 5.60 2.92 8.67
CA VAL A 586 5.64 4.37 8.90
C VAL A 586 5.05 4.73 10.28
N ASN A 587 3.86 4.21 10.59
CA ASN A 587 3.19 4.49 11.86
C ASN A 587 4.03 4.01 13.06
N THR A 588 4.59 2.81 13.00
CA THR A 588 5.42 2.26 14.10
C THR A 588 6.70 3.05 14.30
N LEU A 589 7.38 3.49 13.22
CA LEU A 589 8.57 4.34 13.36
C LEU A 589 8.23 5.70 13.98
N LEU A 590 7.11 6.30 13.60
CA LEU A 590 6.62 7.55 14.19
C LEU A 590 6.21 7.36 15.65
N ASN A 591 5.50 6.27 15.99
CA ASN A 591 5.14 5.95 17.37
C ASN A 591 6.37 5.76 18.27
N PHE A 592 7.39 5.07 17.76
CA PHE A 592 8.62 4.84 18.53
C PHE A 592 9.39 6.15 18.80
N SER A 593 9.37 7.08 17.86
CA SER A 593 10.25 8.26 17.89
C SER A 593 9.63 9.47 18.57
N ARG A 594 8.32 9.50 18.79
CA ARG A 594 7.58 10.63 19.34
C ARG A 594 6.95 10.29 20.68
N ALA A 595 7.03 11.20 21.64
CA ALA A 595 6.30 11.11 22.90
C ALA A 595 4.77 11.05 22.64
N VAL A 596 4.34 11.75 21.58
CA VAL A 596 2.98 11.74 21.05
C VAL A 596 3.04 11.13 19.65
N GLY A 597 2.58 9.90 19.49
CA GLY A 597 2.53 9.24 18.18
C GLY A 597 1.09 8.91 17.78
N PRO A 598 0.86 8.44 16.53
CA PRO A 598 -0.48 8.12 16.02
C PRO A 598 -1.31 7.22 16.95
N ALA A 599 -0.68 6.27 17.65
CA ALA A 599 -1.38 5.41 18.60
C ALA A 599 -1.90 6.18 19.84
N LYS A 600 -1.11 7.09 20.41
CA LYS A 600 -1.54 7.93 21.53
C LYS A 600 -2.64 8.91 21.14
N GLU A 601 -2.51 9.53 19.97
CA GLU A 601 -3.52 10.47 19.46
C GLU A 601 -4.89 9.79 19.29
N ARG A 602 -4.93 8.57 18.77
CA ARG A 602 -6.14 7.77 18.62
C ARG A 602 -6.73 7.35 19.97
N GLY A 603 -5.87 7.01 20.92
CA GLY A 603 -6.25 6.61 22.28
C GLY A 603 -6.88 7.73 23.08
N GLY A 604 -6.84 8.99 22.64
CA GLY A 604 -7.41 10.13 23.34
C GLY A 604 -6.65 10.49 24.61
N ASP A 605 -5.33 10.31 24.63
CA ASP A 605 -4.47 10.71 25.73
C ASP A 605 -4.53 12.23 25.93
N PRO A 606 -4.97 12.73 27.12
CA PRO A 606 -5.11 14.16 27.37
C PRO A 606 -3.80 14.94 27.25
N ASP A 607 -2.65 14.30 27.52
CA ASP A 607 -1.35 14.93 27.42
C ASP A 607 -0.93 15.17 25.96
N ALA A 608 -1.43 14.37 25.01
CA ALA A 608 -1.19 14.55 23.58
C ALA A 608 -1.80 15.83 23.04
N ALA A 609 -2.96 16.25 23.58
CA ALA A 609 -3.64 17.50 23.18
C ALA A 609 -2.92 18.75 23.71
N ALA A 610 -2.27 18.68 24.86
CA ALA A 610 -1.55 19.80 25.47
C ALA A 610 -0.21 20.11 24.76
N GLU A 611 0.51 19.11 24.25
CA GLU A 611 1.77 19.30 23.52
C GLU A 611 1.55 19.88 22.09
N GLN A 612 0.41 19.64 21.46
CA GLN A 612 0.06 20.24 20.18
C GLN A 612 -0.23 21.75 20.27
N ALA A 613 -0.58 22.25 21.46
CA ALA A 613 -0.92 23.67 21.68
C ALA A 613 0.28 24.62 21.82
N GLY A 614 1.51 24.17 21.70
CA GLY A 614 2.64 25.07 21.45
C GLY A 614 3.74 25.18 22.49
N GLU A 615 3.94 24.22 23.38
CA GLU A 615 5.14 24.17 24.22
C GLU A 615 6.14 23.12 23.67
N ARG A 616 7.16 23.58 22.94
CA ARG A 616 8.33 22.76 22.58
C ARG A 616 9.18 22.57 23.84
N PRO A 617 9.47 21.37 24.31
CA PRO A 617 10.58 21.16 25.23
C PRO A 617 11.88 21.34 24.47
N VAL A 618 12.62 22.39 24.82
CA VAL A 618 14.03 22.56 24.47
C VAL A 618 14.85 21.57 25.31
N MET A 619 14.92 20.32 24.89
CA MET A 619 15.80 19.33 25.54
C MET A 619 16.30 18.26 24.55
N LEU A 620 17.10 18.66 23.54
CA LEU A 620 17.96 17.73 22.78
C LEU A 620 19.21 18.41 22.19
N ALA A 621 19.65 19.54 22.79
CA ALA A 621 20.87 20.22 22.37
C ALA A 621 22.11 19.94 23.25
N GLN A 622 22.05 19.05 24.23
CA GLN A 622 23.19 18.78 25.14
C GLN A 622 23.84 17.41 25.01
N ALA A 623 23.33 16.50 24.19
CA ALA A 623 23.95 15.18 23.98
C ALA A 623 24.96 15.12 22.83
N ALA A 624 25.09 16.17 22.03
CA ALA A 624 26.00 16.20 20.86
C ALA A 624 27.36 16.91 21.11
N GLN A 625 27.65 17.38 22.32
CA GLN A 625 28.93 18.06 22.65
C GLN A 625 29.87 17.25 23.55
N GLY A 626 29.60 15.98 23.83
CA GLY A 626 30.40 15.13 24.70
C GLY A 626 31.28 14.07 24.01
N ALA A 627 31.45 14.10 22.70
CA ALA A 627 32.24 13.11 21.96
C ALA A 627 33.26 13.77 21.01
N ALA A 628 33.94 14.81 21.47
CA ALA A 628 35.16 15.35 20.82
C ALA A 628 36.02 16.00 21.87
N SER A 629 36.78 15.19 22.61
CA SER A 629 38.06 15.53 23.26
C SER A 629 38.82 14.24 23.51
#